data_16585f3cbb010754b77e9c52c1ce769a
#
_entry.id   16585f3cbb010754b77e9c52c1ce769a
#
_cell.length_a   1.000
_cell.length_b   1.000
_cell.length_c   1.000
_cell.angle_alpha   90.00
_cell.angle_beta   90.00
_cell.angle_gamma   90.00
#
_symmetry.space_group_name_H-M   'P 1'
#
loop_
_entity.id
_entity.type
_entity.pdbx_description
1 polymer ?
#
loop_
_entity_poly.entity_id
_entity_poly.type
_entity_poly.pdbx_seq_one_letter_code
_entity_poly.pdbx_strand_id
1 'polypeptide(L)'
;MTHRNRLIAGVVCAAIAFVVATGAFFHSQQPASADGRAMNLAVDPQPLVAVTKAGERSFSVEIADTSAEREAGLMFREEMADDHGMLFVFEGPRDVSFWMKNTPMPLDLIFVGQDGRIRAIKQGEPQSEAMISPGEPVRFVLELKAGTAARSGIADGDLLRHPAIDTAHN
;
A
#
# COMPACT_ATOMS: atom_id res chain seq x y z
N MET A 1 -71.74 -49.35 28.81
CA MET A 1 -70.88 -48.47 29.60
C MET A 1 -69.40 -48.77 29.21
N THR A 2 -68.93 -48.24 28.15
CA THR A 2 -67.58 -48.59 27.62
C THR A 2 -66.91 -47.35 27.11
N HIS A 3 -65.87 -46.91 27.82
CA HIS A 3 -64.98 -45.83 27.43
C HIS A 3 -63.98 -46.33 26.43
N ARG A 4 -63.98 -45.76 25.24
CA ARG A 4 -62.96 -46.01 24.19
C ARG A 4 -61.96 -44.86 24.21
N ASN A 5 -60.78 -45.16 24.71
CA ASN A 5 -59.61 -44.30 24.59
C ASN A 5 -59.11 -44.29 23.12
N ARG A 6 -59.08 -43.13 22.51
CA ARG A 6 -58.40 -42.91 21.25
C ARG A 6 -57.04 -42.24 21.53
N LEU A 7 -56.02 -43.00 21.31
CA LEU A 7 -54.60 -42.48 21.25
C LEU A 7 -54.45 -41.71 19.96
N ILE A 8 -54.07 -40.42 20.05
CA ILE A 8 -53.68 -39.58 18.95
C ILE A 8 -52.14 -39.59 18.94
N ALA A 9 -51.59 -40.23 17.90
CA ALA A 9 -50.16 -40.20 17.65
C ALA A 9 -49.78 -38.83 17.08
N GLY A 10 -49.04 -38.04 17.85
CA GLY A 10 -48.45 -36.78 17.40
C GLY A 10 -47.19 -37.05 16.64
N VAL A 11 -47.19 -36.69 15.35
CA VAL A 11 -45.99 -36.66 14.54
C VAL A 11 -45.21 -35.41 14.87
N VAL A 12 -44.05 -35.56 15.49
CA VAL A 12 -43.10 -34.46 15.71
C VAL A 12 -42.24 -34.31 14.47
N CYS A 13 -42.55 -33.30 13.65
CA CYS A 13 -41.68 -32.89 12.57
C CYS A 13 -40.54 -32.08 13.17
N ALA A 14 -39.35 -32.68 13.26
CA ALA A 14 -38.12 -31.97 13.58
C ALA A 14 -37.67 -31.18 12.34
N ALA A 15 -37.86 -29.87 12.35
CA ALA A 15 -37.29 -28.97 11.35
C ALA A 15 -35.82 -28.76 11.70
N ILE A 16 -34.93 -29.37 10.94
CA ILE A 16 -33.49 -29.09 10.99
C ILE A 16 -33.25 -27.78 10.25
N ALA A 17 -33.04 -26.70 11.00
CA ALA A 17 -32.60 -25.43 10.45
C ALA A 17 -31.12 -25.55 10.08
N PHE A 18 -30.83 -25.61 8.78
CA PHE A 18 -29.48 -25.50 8.26
C PHE A 18 -29.06 -24.03 8.33
N VAL A 19 -28.32 -23.67 9.35
CA VAL A 19 -27.64 -22.35 9.42
C VAL A 19 -26.45 -22.42 8.50
N VAL A 20 -26.59 -21.89 7.29
CA VAL A 20 -25.45 -21.62 6.39
C VAL A 20 -24.74 -20.41 6.96
N ALA A 21 -23.68 -20.64 7.73
CA ALA A 21 -22.76 -19.59 8.13
C ALA A 21 -21.95 -19.17 6.91
N THR A 22 -22.43 -18.14 6.19
CA THR A 22 -21.62 -17.43 5.23
C THR A 22 -20.57 -16.65 6.01
N GLY A 23 -19.39 -17.27 6.18
CA GLY A 23 -18.22 -16.61 6.71
C GLY A 23 -17.79 -15.52 5.74
N ALA A 24 -18.27 -14.29 5.94
CA ALA A 24 -17.66 -13.13 5.36
C ALA A 24 -16.26 -13.03 5.99
N PHE A 25 -15.24 -13.41 5.23
CA PHE A 25 -13.86 -13.06 5.55
C PHE A 25 -13.75 -11.54 5.47
N PHE A 26 -14.05 -10.87 6.56
CA PHE A 26 -13.57 -9.50 6.74
C PHE A 26 -12.05 -9.60 6.84
N HIS A 27 -11.36 -9.30 5.74
CA HIS A 27 -9.98 -8.88 5.81
C HIS A 27 -10.01 -7.57 6.61
N SER A 28 -9.80 -7.69 7.91
CA SER A 28 -9.48 -6.53 8.73
C SER A 28 -8.09 -6.06 8.29
N GLN A 29 -8.06 -5.03 7.46
CA GLN A 29 -6.84 -4.27 7.24
C GLN A 29 -6.45 -3.71 8.61
N GLN A 30 -5.42 -4.30 9.20
CA GLN A 30 -4.87 -3.81 10.45
C GLN A 30 -4.25 -2.44 10.18
N PRO A 31 -4.64 -1.42 10.95
CA PRO A 31 -3.97 -0.13 10.84
C PRO A 31 -2.49 -0.30 11.18
N ALA A 32 -1.70 0.55 10.55
CA ALA A 32 -0.26 0.61 10.76
C ALA A 32 0.10 0.53 12.23
N SER A 33 0.98 -0.34 12.50
CA SER A 33 1.33 -0.91 13.77
C SER A 33 1.62 0.09 14.88
N ALA A 34 0.67 0.31 15.75
CA ALA A 34 0.98 0.65 17.15
C ALA A 34 1.89 -0.42 17.81
N ASP A 35 2.07 -1.58 17.18
CA ASP A 35 2.77 -2.75 17.70
C ASP A 35 4.24 -2.86 17.31
N GLY A 36 4.82 -1.86 16.63
CA GLY A 36 6.23 -1.88 16.20
C GLY A 36 6.55 -2.97 15.16
N ARG A 37 5.58 -3.34 14.33
CA ARG A 37 5.76 -4.34 13.25
C ARG A 37 5.75 -3.68 11.88
N ALA A 38 6.57 -4.20 10.97
CA ALA A 38 6.54 -3.81 9.57
C ALA A 38 5.19 -4.14 8.92
N MET A 39 4.64 -3.19 8.17
CA MET A 39 3.54 -3.44 7.26
C MET A 39 4.09 -4.13 6.00
N ASN A 40 3.38 -5.13 5.49
CA ASN A 40 3.66 -5.75 4.21
C ASN A 40 2.36 -5.77 3.40
N LEU A 41 2.34 -5.04 2.30
CA LEU A 41 1.24 -5.04 1.35
C LEU A 41 1.49 -6.09 0.25
N ALA A 42 0.45 -6.46 -0.47
CA ALA A 42 0.62 -7.26 -1.65
C ALA A 42 1.36 -6.45 -2.73
N VAL A 43 2.31 -7.09 -3.39
CA VAL A 43 2.98 -6.49 -4.56
C VAL A 43 1.95 -6.36 -5.69
N ASP A 44 1.88 -5.19 -6.31
CA ASP A 44 1.02 -4.98 -7.46
C ASP A 44 1.46 -5.89 -8.62
N PRO A 45 0.53 -6.55 -9.33
CA PRO A 45 0.87 -7.41 -10.47
C PRO A 45 1.47 -6.64 -11.65
N GLN A 46 1.26 -5.33 -11.73
CA GLN A 46 1.86 -4.48 -12.74
C GLN A 46 3.13 -3.82 -12.20
N PRO A 47 4.27 -3.91 -12.90
CA PRO A 47 5.47 -3.21 -12.48
C PRO A 47 5.35 -1.70 -12.69
N LEU A 48 5.97 -0.93 -11.80
CA LEU A 48 6.22 0.48 -12.05
C LEU A 48 7.42 0.62 -12.99
N VAL A 49 7.30 1.45 -14.01
CA VAL A 49 8.36 1.69 -14.99
C VAL A 49 8.84 3.14 -14.90
N ALA A 50 10.12 3.32 -14.60
CA ALA A 50 10.79 4.60 -14.72
C ALA A 50 11.39 4.73 -16.13
N VAL A 51 10.96 5.75 -16.88
CA VAL A 51 11.46 6.08 -18.22
C VAL A 51 12.56 7.12 -18.06
N THR A 52 13.80 6.67 -18.16
CA THR A 52 15.00 7.48 -17.94
C THR A 52 15.75 7.74 -19.23
N LYS A 53 16.70 8.65 -19.21
CA LYS A 53 17.60 8.89 -20.35
C LYS A 53 18.47 7.67 -20.70
N ALA A 54 18.70 6.78 -19.72
CA ALA A 54 19.47 5.55 -19.90
C ALA A 54 18.60 4.33 -20.30
N GLY A 55 17.29 4.55 -20.54
CA GLY A 55 16.32 3.53 -20.87
C GLY A 55 15.32 3.27 -19.74
N GLU A 56 14.45 2.29 -19.92
CA GLU A 56 13.42 1.93 -18.94
C GLU A 56 13.99 1.07 -17.80
N ARG A 57 13.46 1.28 -16.60
CA ARG A 57 13.74 0.50 -15.39
C ARG A 57 12.44 0.09 -14.74
N SER A 58 12.29 -1.19 -14.43
CA SER A 58 11.10 -1.73 -13.81
C SER A 58 11.33 -2.03 -12.33
N PHE A 59 10.33 -1.76 -11.52
CA PHE A 59 10.30 -2.01 -10.09
C PHE A 59 9.02 -2.74 -9.71
N SER A 60 9.13 -3.72 -8.85
CA SER A 60 8.01 -4.32 -8.15
C SER A 60 7.56 -3.34 -7.06
N VAL A 61 6.27 -3.02 -6.97
CA VAL A 61 5.80 -2.02 -6.00
C VAL A 61 4.63 -2.52 -5.17
N GLU A 62 4.62 -2.13 -3.91
CA GLU A 62 3.46 -2.15 -3.03
C GLU A 62 2.74 -0.81 -3.16
N ILE A 63 1.41 -0.81 -3.15
CA ILE A 63 0.63 0.43 -3.28
C ILE A 63 0.05 0.82 -1.92
N ALA A 64 0.45 1.99 -1.42
CA ALA A 64 -0.09 2.59 -0.20
C ALA A 64 -1.08 3.70 -0.59
N ASP A 65 -2.37 3.39 -0.66
CA ASP A 65 -3.42 4.29 -1.12
C ASP A 65 -4.44 4.65 -0.04
N THR A 66 -4.45 3.95 1.11
CA THR A 66 -5.23 4.34 2.29
C THR A 66 -4.42 5.23 3.24
N SER A 67 -5.09 6.00 4.09
CA SER A 67 -4.40 6.82 5.11
C SER A 67 -3.55 5.98 6.04
N ALA A 68 -4.06 4.82 6.47
CA ALA A 68 -3.35 3.94 7.39
C ALA A 68 -2.08 3.35 6.75
N GLU A 69 -2.13 2.97 5.48
CA GLU A 69 -0.97 2.46 4.75
C GLU A 69 0.07 3.54 4.53
N ARG A 70 -0.36 4.76 4.14
CA ARG A 70 0.56 5.90 3.99
C ARG A 70 1.22 6.32 5.30
N GLU A 71 0.51 6.20 6.43
CA GLU A 71 1.07 6.49 7.76
C GLU A 71 2.08 5.42 8.19
N ALA A 72 1.83 4.16 7.86
CA ALA A 72 2.72 3.05 8.17
C ALA A 72 3.97 3.06 7.29
N GLY A 73 3.77 3.21 5.98
CA GLY A 73 4.86 3.19 5.00
C GLY A 73 5.81 2.02 5.20
N LEU A 74 7.10 2.30 5.13
CA LEU A 74 8.18 1.32 5.34
C LEU A 74 8.70 1.28 6.79
N MET A 75 7.95 1.81 7.76
CA MET A 75 8.34 1.71 9.18
C MET A 75 8.58 0.26 9.60
N PHE A 76 9.60 0.05 10.43
CA PHE A 76 10.02 -1.23 10.98
C PHE A 76 10.47 -2.27 9.93
N ARG A 77 10.58 -1.92 8.66
CA ARG A 77 11.09 -2.80 7.62
C ARG A 77 12.62 -2.71 7.60
N GLU A 78 13.28 -3.82 7.86
CA GLU A 78 14.75 -3.89 7.95
C GLU A 78 15.42 -4.11 6.60
N GLU A 79 14.70 -4.77 5.67
CA GLU A 79 15.23 -5.15 4.36
C GLU A 79 14.23 -4.91 3.24
N MET A 80 14.73 -4.58 2.05
CA MET A 80 13.97 -4.48 0.82
C MET A 80 14.92 -4.77 -0.36
N ALA A 81 14.43 -5.48 -1.39
CA ALA A 81 15.21 -5.73 -2.60
C ALA A 81 15.46 -4.42 -3.38
N ASP A 82 16.53 -4.37 -4.16
CA ASP A 82 16.91 -3.16 -4.91
C ASP A 82 15.93 -2.82 -6.05
N ASP A 83 15.15 -3.80 -6.53
CA ASP A 83 14.12 -3.66 -7.55
C ASP A 83 12.69 -3.61 -6.95
N HIS A 84 12.59 -3.40 -5.64
CA HIS A 84 11.33 -3.31 -4.91
C HIS A 84 11.15 -1.92 -4.30
N GLY A 85 9.90 -1.46 -4.17
CA GLY A 85 9.57 -0.19 -3.55
C GLY A 85 8.13 -0.11 -3.07
N MET A 86 7.78 1.05 -2.51
CA MET A 86 6.40 1.39 -2.13
C MET A 86 5.98 2.67 -2.82
N LEU A 87 4.86 2.60 -3.53
CA LEU A 87 4.24 3.76 -4.17
C LEU A 87 3.10 4.29 -3.31
N PHE A 88 3.28 5.47 -2.78
CA PHE A 88 2.25 6.23 -2.06
C PHE A 88 1.37 6.97 -3.06
N VAL A 89 0.07 6.75 -2.99
CA VAL A 89 -0.92 7.37 -3.87
C VAL A 89 -1.81 8.30 -3.06
N PHE A 90 -1.88 9.56 -3.45
CA PHE A 90 -2.77 10.56 -2.84
C PHE A 90 -3.96 10.84 -3.76
N GLU A 91 -5.10 11.23 -3.20
CA GLU A 91 -6.34 11.51 -3.95
C GLU A 91 -6.15 12.63 -4.99
N GLY A 92 -5.26 13.58 -4.72
CA GLY A 92 -4.90 14.69 -5.61
C GLY A 92 -3.57 15.31 -5.22
N PRO A 93 -3.04 16.24 -6.05
CA PRO A 93 -1.83 16.97 -5.71
C PRO A 93 -1.98 17.72 -4.39
N ARG A 94 -0.99 17.58 -3.52
CA ARG A 94 -0.97 18.21 -2.20
C ARG A 94 0.45 18.41 -1.70
N ASP A 95 0.61 19.31 -0.73
CA ASP A 95 1.84 19.40 0.01
C ASP A 95 2.00 18.15 0.88
N VAL A 96 3.14 17.49 0.73
CA VAL A 96 3.48 16.29 1.49
C VAL A 96 4.77 16.52 2.28
N SER A 97 4.86 15.83 3.40
CA SER A 97 6.06 15.82 4.22
C SER A 97 6.23 14.43 4.80
N PHE A 98 7.41 13.86 4.62
CA PHE A 98 7.80 12.55 5.08
C PHE A 98 8.84 12.66 6.19
N TRP A 99 9.02 11.62 6.93
CA TRP A 99 10.08 11.44 7.91
C TRP A 99 10.56 9.99 7.85
N MET A 100 11.68 9.72 8.51
CA MET A 100 12.24 8.37 8.59
C MET A 100 12.08 7.76 9.99
N LYS A 101 11.16 8.30 10.80
CA LYS A 101 10.87 7.75 12.12
C LYS A 101 10.51 6.27 12.02
N ASN A 102 11.09 5.45 12.88
CA ASN A 102 10.92 3.99 12.89
C ASN A 102 11.30 3.29 11.57
N THR A 103 12.02 3.95 10.66
CA THR A 103 12.46 3.37 9.40
C THR A 103 13.97 3.11 9.46
N PRO A 104 14.39 1.85 9.67
CA PRO A 104 15.80 1.50 9.87
C PRO A 104 16.63 1.48 8.58
N MET A 105 15.98 1.40 7.41
CA MET A 105 16.64 1.44 6.11
C MET A 105 16.81 2.87 5.61
N PRO A 106 17.94 3.23 4.97
CA PRO A 106 18.04 4.46 4.20
C PRO A 106 17.23 4.33 2.90
N LEU A 107 16.51 5.42 2.52
CA LEU A 107 15.62 5.42 1.36
C LEU A 107 15.92 6.55 0.39
N ASP A 108 15.62 6.32 -0.90
CA ASP A 108 15.41 7.36 -1.89
C ASP A 108 13.91 7.67 -1.92
N LEU A 109 13.52 8.91 -1.62
CA LEU A 109 12.16 9.40 -1.73
C LEU A 109 12.01 10.15 -3.06
N ILE A 110 11.24 9.61 -3.98
CA ILE A 110 11.03 10.14 -5.33
C ILE A 110 9.65 10.76 -5.38
N PHE A 111 9.57 12.07 -5.39
CA PHE A 111 8.35 12.86 -5.38
C PHE A 111 7.85 13.08 -6.80
N VAL A 112 6.58 12.78 -7.07
CA VAL A 112 6.04 12.68 -8.43
C VAL A 112 4.77 13.52 -8.55
N GLY A 113 4.72 14.35 -9.57
CA GLY A 113 3.57 15.17 -9.91
C GLY A 113 2.39 14.34 -10.44
N GLN A 114 1.24 14.98 -10.58
CA GLN A 114 0.05 14.34 -11.15
C GLN A 114 0.30 13.79 -12.56
N ASP A 115 1.16 14.43 -13.32
CA ASP A 115 1.56 14.04 -14.69
C ASP A 115 2.57 12.88 -14.74
N GLY A 116 2.83 12.20 -13.61
CA GLY A 116 3.78 11.10 -13.51
C GLY A 116 5.26 11.53 -13.58
N ARG A 117 5.56 12.85 -13.67
CA ARG A 117 6.94 13.33 -13.73
C ARG A 117 7.52 13.54 -12.36
N ILE A 118 8.78 13.17 -12.21
CA ILE A 118 9.56 13.34 -10.99
C ILE A 118 9.82 14.83 -10.78
N ARG A 119 9.45 15.34 -9.60
CA ARG A 119 9.65 16.73 -9.16
C ARG A 119 10.94 16.90 -8.36
N ALA A 120 11.23 15.92 -7.51
CA ALA A 120 12.42 15.92 -6.68
C ALA A 120 12.76 14.50 -6.23
N ILE A 121 14.04 14.25 -6.02
CA ILE A 121 14.55 13.05 -5.36
C ILE A 121 15.27 13.50 -4.08
N LYS A 122 14.88 12.96 -2.95
CA LYS A 122 15.47 13.25 -1.64
C LYS A 122 15.96 11.96 -0.99
N GLN A 123 16.97 12.11 -0.12
CA GLN A 123 17.49 10.99 0.65
C GLN A 123 16.88 11.00 2.06
N GLY A 124 16.43 9.84 2.50
CA GLY A 124 15.96 9.59 3.85
C GLY A 124 17.02 8.87 4.67
N GLU A 125 17.50 9.52 5.73
CA GLU A 125 18.44 8.91 6.66
C GLU A 125 17.68 8.04 7.68
N PRO A 126 18.17 6.84 8.00
CA PRO A 126 17.51 5.95 8.96
C PRO A 126 17.17 6.65 10.28
N GLN A 127 15.96 6.40 10.79
CA GLN A 127 15.48 6.88 12.09
C GLN A 127 15.38 8.41 12.23
N SER A 128 15.64 9.19 11.19
CA SER A 128 15.57 10.65 11.23
C SER A 128 14.12 11.13 11.39
N GLU A 129 13.88 12.06 12.29
CA GLU A 129 12.59 12.76 12.42
C GLU A 129 12.58 14.10 11.66
N ALA A 130 13.63 14.41 10.92
CA ALA A 130 13.66 15.60 10.06
C ALA A 130 12.63 15.45 8.94
N MET A 131 11.89 16.55 8.68
CA MET A 131 10.87 16.55 7.65
C MET A 131 11.51 16.64 6.25
N ILE A 132 11.05 15.77 5.35
CA ILE A 132 11.51 15.68 3.97
C ILE A 132 10.34 16.06 3.05
N SER A 133 10.50 17.13 2.28
CA SER A 133 9.46 17.67 1.39
C SER A 133 10.05 18.00 0.03
N PRO A 134 9.31 17.90 -1.08
CA PRO A 134 9.73 18.34 -2.41
C PRO A 134 9.74 19.86 -2.55
N GLY A 135 8.99 20.61 -1.73
CA GLY A 135 8.83 22.04 -1.84
C GLY A 135 7.72 22.49 -2.81
N GLU A 136 7.01 21.55 -3.40
CA GLU A 136 5.85 21.79 -4.26
C GLU A 136 4.81 20.65 -4.12
N PRO A 137 3.54 20.86 -4.48
CA PRO A 137 2.51 19.82 -4.41
C PRO A 137 2.84 18.64 -5.33
N VAL A 138 2.67 17.42 -4.80
CA VAL A 138 2.83 16.18 -5.55
C VAL A 138 1.63 15.25 -5.30
N ARG A 139 1.42 14.28 -6.19
CA ARG A 139 0.34 13.30 -6.07
C ARG A 139 0.84 11.92 -5.67
N PHE A 140 2.11 11.62 -5.94
CA PHE A 140 2.69 10.31 -5.65
C PHE A 140 4.07 10.48 -5.03
N VAL A 141 4.46 9.47 -4.24
CA VAL A 141 5.84 9.33 -3.75
C VAL A 141 6.24 7.87 -3.93
N LEU A 142 7.37 7.64 -4.60
CA LEU A 142 7.96 6.30 -4.68
C LEU A 142 9.13 6.23 -3.72
N GLU A 143 9.07 5.32 -2.77
CA GLU A 143 10.19 4.99 -1.90
C GLU A 143 10.93 3.77 -2.42
N LEU A 144 12.23 3.90 -2.62
CA LEU A 144 13.16 2.85 -3.00
C LEU A 144 14.29 2.79 -1.96
N LYS A 145 14.99 1.66 -1.91
CA LYS A 145 16.22 1.56 -1.11
C LYS A 145 17.25 2.60 -1.59
N ALA A 146 17.91 3.27 -0.66
CA ALA A 146 18.82 4.37 -0.97
C ALA A 146 19.89 4.01 -2.01
N GLY A 147 20.15 4.95 -2.91
CA GLY A 147 21.08 4.83 -4.02
C GLY A 147 20.50 4.09 -5.22
N THR A 148 19.29 3.52 -5.14
CA THR A 148 18.66 2.83 -6.27
C THR A 148 18.29 3.79 -7.38
N ALA A 149 17.81 4.99 -7.08
CA ALA A 149 17.52 6.01 -8.08
C ALA A 149 18.77 6.35 -8.90
N ALA A 150 19.89 6.62 -8.24
CA ALA A 150 21.13 6.95 -8.90
C ALA A 150 21.68 5.79 -9.76
N ARG A 151 21.69 4.56 -9.22
CA ARG A 151 22.14 3.36 -9.96
C ARG A 151 21.26 3.05 -11.17
N SER A 152 19.98 3.38 -11.10
CA SER A 152 19.02 3.19 -12.18
C SER A 152 18.99 4.35 -13.19
N GLY A 153 19.74 5.43 -12.95
CA GLY A 153 19.77 6.61 -13.79
C GLY A 153 18.50 7.45 -13.74
N ILE A 154 17.72 7.30 -12.65
CA ILE A 154 16.50 8.08 -12.41
C ILE A 154 16.88 9.48 -11.96
N ALA A 155 16.28 10.49 -12.58
CA ALA A 155 16.54 11.90 -12.33
C ALA A 155 15.26 12.74 -12.31
N ASP A 156 15.36 13.95 -11.81
CA ASP A 156 14.27 14.93 -11.87
C ASP A 156 13.83 15.16 -13.33
N GLY A 157 12.52 15.20 -13.53
CA GLY A 157 11.87 15.33 -14.84
C GLY A 157 11.61 14.00 -15.57
N ASP A 158 12.21 12.89 -15.15
CA ASP A 158 11.90 11.57 -15.72
C ASP A 158 10.44 11.19 -15.44
N LEU A 159 9.90 10.29 -16.27
CA LEU A 159 8.50 9.85 -16.19
C LEU A 159 8.39 8.51 -15.49
N LEU A 160 7.53 8.41 -14.49
CA LEU A 160 7.07 7.14 -13.92
C LEU A 160 5.73 6.73 -14.55
N ARG A 161 5.61 5.47 -14.94
CA ARG A 161 4.39 4.87 -15.48
C ARG A 161 3.97 3.70 -14.61
N HIS A 162 2.70 3.72 -14.21
CA HIS A 162 2.03 2.64 -13.49
C HIS A 162 0.52 2.87 -13.58
N PRO A 163 -0.36 1.86 -13.62
CA PRO A 163 -1.81 2.07 -13.67
C PRO A 163 -2.33 3.03 -12.60
N ALA A 164 -1.81 2.97 -11.37
CA ALA A 164 -2.18 3.89 -10.30
C ALA A 164 -1.79 5.36 -10.57
N ILE A 165 -0.80 5.61 -11.41
CA ILE A 165 -0.39 6.95 -11.85
C ILE A 165 -1.21 7.36 -13.09
N ASP A 166 -1.32 6.47 -14.08
CA ASP A 166 -1.90 6.75 -15.39
C ASP A 166 -3.42 6.99 -15.31
N THR A 167 -4.14 6.26 -14.45
CA THR A 167 -5.58 6.47 -14.21
C THR A 167 -5.90 7.76 -13.47
N ALA A 168 -4.93 8.41 -12.88
CA ALA A 168 -5.08 9.67 -12.17
C ALA A 168 -5.27 10.88 -13.09
N HIS A 169 -5.12 10.69 -14.41
CA HIS A 169 -5.29 11.74 -15.43
C HIS A 169 -6.73 11.84 -15.97
N ASN A 170 -7.62 10.91 -15.61
CA ASN A 170 -9.04 10.91 -16.01
C ASN A 170 -9.90 11.41 -14.82
#